data_ef250e703352d4d9e408990e2ae57f1a
#
_entry.id   ef250e703352d4d9e408990e2ae57f1a
#
_cell.length_a   1.000
_cell.length_b   1.000
_cell.length_c   1.000
_cell.angle_alpha   90.00
_cell.angle_beta   90.00
_cell.angle_gamma   90.00
#
_symmetry.space_group_name_H-M   'P 1'
#
loop_
_entity.id
_entity.type
_entity.pdbx_description
1 polymer ?
#
loop_
_entity_poly.entity_id
_entity_poly.type
_entity_poly.pdbx_seq_one_letter_code
_entity_poly.pdbx_strand_id
1 'polypeptide(L)'
;MFDDYQNLSVFPTSSADVMANLLVALVCGLILSIIYRVTYRGPSYSVTFVNSLVLLSIIASIVIMVIGNNIARAFGLVGAMSIIRFRTAIRDTMDLVFIFLALALGMACGVGLNAIAVTGTLLSGLVVVVLTFTHFGAPRRRHFLLQIIYHATQESDVTQPLARFCRSLKLVSMKNVGLDDLTESNYHITLRDTRKTEEMVRELRQSPGVQQVNVFFDEDDYNPPTM
;
A
#
# COMPACT_ATOMS: atom_id res chain seq x y z
N MET A 1 -15.93 41.81 -23.82
CA MET A 1 -15.12 41.24 -22.72
C MET A 1 -15.76 40.02 -22.05
N PHE A 2 -17.11 39.92 -21.98
CA PHE A 2 -17.79 38.69 -21.48
C PHE A 2 -18.06 37.66 -22.59
N ASP A 3 -18.07 38.05 -23.86
CA ASP A 3 -18.31 37.15 -24.99
C ASP A 3 -17.10 36.29 -25.38
N ASP A 4 -15.88 36.70 -25.00
CA ASP A 4 -14.66 35.93 -25.27
C ASP A 4 -14.54 34.68 -24.38
N TYR A 5 -15.21 34.64 -23.23
CA TYR A 5 -15.23 33.48 -22.34
C TYR A 5 -16.20 32.38 -22.77
N GLN A 6 -17.16 32.69 -23.66
CA GLN A 6 -18.13 31.70 -24.16
C GLN A 6 -17.59 30.84 -25.31
N ASN A 7 -16.48 31.24 -25.95
CA ASN A 7 -15.88 30.53 -27.09
C ASN A 7 -14.74 29.57 -26.72
N LEU A 8 -14.42 29.43 -25.45
CA LEU A 8 -13.56 28.36 -24.97
C LEU A 8 -14.39 27.06 -24.86
N SER A 9 -14.67 26.43 -26.00
CA SER A 9 -15.16 25.05 -26.02
C SER A 9 -14.02 24.14 -25.52
N VAL A 10 -13.88 24.05 -24.20
CA VAL A 10 -12.87 23.22 -23.52
C VAL A 10 -13.13 21.74 -23.72
N PHE A 11 -14.33 21.39 -24.21
CA PHE A 11 -14.73 20.00 -24.39
C PHE A 11 -14.67 19.57 -25.85
N PRO A 12 -14.27 18.33 -26.13
CA PRO A 12 -14.18 17.80 -27.47
C PRO A 12 -15.57 17.79 -28.13
N THR A 13 -15.68 18.45 -29.27
CA THR A 13 -16.91 18.53 -30.07
C THR A 13 -16.92 17.55 -31.25
N SER A 14 -15.74 17.08 -31.67
CA SER A 14 -15.55 16.13 -32.76
C SER A 14 -15.41 14.69 -32.25
N SER A 15 -15.93 13.71 -32.98
CA SER A 15 -15.71 12.30 -32.71
C SER A 15 -14.23 11.90 -32.74
N ALA A 16 -13.43 12.59 -33.57
CA ALA A 16 -11.98 12.39 -33.63
C ALA A 16 -11.29 12.84 -32.32
N ASP A 17 -11.72 13.98 -31.75
CA ASP A 17 -11.18 14.49 -30.49
C ASP A 17 -11.54 13.58 -29.31
N VAL A 18 -12.78 13.05 -29.30
CA VAL A 18 -13.22 12.07 -28.31
C VAL A 18 -12.33 10.83 -28.34
N MET A 19 -12.10 10.29 -29.54
CA MET A 19 -11.25 9.10 -29.72
C MET A 19 -9.81 9.40 -29.30
N ALA A 20 -9.25 10.54 -29.68
CA ALA A 20 -7.90 10.93 -29.30
C ALA A 20 -7.74 11.03 -27.78
N ASN A 21 -8.69 11.70 -27.11
CA ASN A 21 -8.67 11.85 -25.64
C ASN A 21 -8.82 10.52 -24.91
N LEU A 22 -9.66 9.60 -25.41
CA LEU A 22 -9.78 8.24 -24.85
C LEU A 22 -8.51 7.42 -25.06
N LEU A 23 -7.85 7.55 -26.20
CA LEU A 23 -6.56 6.88 -26.44
C LEU A 23 -5.47 7.42 -25.50
N VAL A 24 -5.42 8.73 -25.28
CA VAL A 24 -4.48 9.31 -24.30
C VAL A 24 -4.79 8.83 -22.89
N ALA A 25 -6.06 8.77 -22.48
CA ALA A 25 -6.47 8.24 -21.20
C ALA A 25 -6.07 6.77 -21.01
N LEU A 26 -6.24 5.95 -22.06
CA LEU A 26 -5.78 4.56 -22.09
C LEU A 26 -4.27 4.47 -21.89
N VAL A 27 -3.48 5.25 -22.63
CA VAL A 27 -2.00 5.24 -22.54
C VAL A 27 -1.55 5.69 -21.16
N CYS A 28 -2.10 6.78 -20.62
CA CYS A 28 -1.80 7.25 -19.26
C CYS A 28 -2.15 6.19 -18.21
N GLY A 29 -3.33 5.55 -18.34
CA GLY A 29 -3.76 4.45 -17.47
C GLY A 29 -2.85 3.23 -17.53
N LEU A 30 -2.37 2.86 -18.72
CA LEU A 30 -1.39 1.77 -18.90
C LEU A 30 -0.05 2.11 -18.25
N ILE A 31 0.47 3.32 -18.44
CA ILE A 31 1.72 3.77 -17.81
C ILE A 31 1.57 3.71 -16.29
N LEU A 32 0.47 4.24 -15.75
CA LEU A 32 0.18 4.22 -14.32
C LEU A 32 0.11 2.79 -13.77
N SER A 33 -0.55 1.89 -14.50
CA SER A 33 -0.67 0.47 -14.17
C SER A 33 0.70 -0.23 -14.13
N ILE A 34 1.59 0.09 -15.08
CA ILE A 34 2.98 -0.43 -15.11
C ILE A 34 3.77 0.11 -13.92
N ILE A 35 3.66 1.41 -13.61
CA ILE A 35 4.33 2.03 -12.46
C ILE A 35 3.87 1.35 -11.16
N TYR A 36 2.56 1.14 -11.00
CA TYR A 36 2.01 0.42 -9.84
C TYR A 36 2.63 -0.98 -9.72
N ARG A 37 2.64 -1.75 -10.82
CA ARG A 37 3.20 -3.11 -10.84
C ARG A 37 4.67 -3.16 -10.43
N VAL A 38 5.49 -2.19 -10.85
CA VAL A 38 6.93 -2.11 -10.52
C VAL A 38 7.15 -1.64 -9.09
N THR A 39 6.27 -0.77 -8.59
CA THR A 39 6.42 -0.10 -7.29
C THR A 39 5.81 -0.92 -6.15
N TYR A 40 4.76 -1.70 -6.44
CA TYR A 40 4.04 -2.45 -5.41
C TYR A 40 4.88 -3.60 -4.86
N ARG A 41 5.08 -3.60 -3.53
CA ARG A 41 5.86 -4.61 -2.79
C ARG A 41 5.06 -5.31 -1.69
N GLY A 42 3.75 -5.05 -1.61
CA GLY A 42 2.90 -5.63 -0.57
C GLY A 42 2.46 -7.08 -0.88
N PRO A 43 2.00 -7.83 0.15
CA PRO A 43 1.54 -9.22 -0.01
C PRO A 43 0.22 -9.34 -0.76
N SER A 44 -0.55 -8.26 -0.91
CA SER A 44 -1.89 -8.25 -1.50
C SER A 44 -1.91 -7.83 -2.99
N TYR A 45 -0.86 -8.16 -3.76
CA TYR A 45 -0.84 -7.84 -5.19
C TYR A 45 -2.04 -8.48 -5.91
N SER A 46 -2.85 -7.66 -6.59
CA SER A 46 -4.01 -8.11 -7.36
C SER A 46 -3.91 -7.67 -8.82
N VAL A 47 -3.84 -8.65 -9.71
CA VAL A 47 -3.89 -8.40 -11.17
C VAL A 47 -5.19 -7.68 -11.55
N THR A 48 -6.29 -8.00 -10.90
CA THR A 48 -7.58 -7.35 -11.10
C THR A 48 -7.52 -5.86 -10.80
N PHE A 49 -6.82 -5.47 -9.72
CA PHE A 49 -6.65 -4.07 -9.36
C PHE A 49 -5.83 -3.31 -10.42
N VAL A 50 -4.74 -3.90 -10.91
CA VAL A 50 -3.89 -3.33 -11.97
C VAL A 50 -4.72 -3.01 -13.23
N ASN A 51 -5.57 -3.97 -13.66
CA ASN A 51 -6.46 -3.77 -14.79
C ASN A 51 -7.54 -2.71 -14.51
N SER A 52 -8.02 -2.66 -13.27
CA SER A 52 -9.04 -1.67 -12.85
C SER A 52 -8.52 -0.24 -12.94
N LEU A 53 -7.23 0.03 -12.72
CA LEU A 53 -6.64 1.36 -12.86
C LEU A 53 -6.73 1.88 -14.29
N VAL A 54 -6.50 1.01 -15.28
CA VAL A 54 -6.63 1.37 -16.70
C VAL A 54 -8.08 1.70 -17.05
N LEU A 55 -9.00 0.83 -16.63
CA LEU A 55 -10.43 1.06 -16.87
C LEU A 55 -10.93 2.32 -16.17
N LEU A 56 -10.46 2.58 -14.97
CA LEU A 56 -10.84 3.74 -14.17
C LEU A 56 -10.46 5.06 -14.84
N SER A 57 -9.27 5.15 -15.45
CA SER A 57 -8.86 6.35 -16.19
C SER A 57 -9.73 6.58 -17.43
N ILE A 58 -10.11 5.54 -18.16
CA ILE A 58 -11.00 5.64 -19.31
C ILE A 58 -12.40 6.05 -18.85
N ILE A 59 -12.95 5.42 -17.81
CA ILE A 59 -14.27 5.75 -17.25
C ILE A 59 -14.29 7.20 -16.78
N ALA A 60 -13.27 7.66 -16.07
CA ALA A 60 -13.19 9.05 -15.62
C ALA A 60 -13.18 10.04 -16.80
N SER A 61 -12.46 9.70 -17.88
CA SER A 61 -12.45 10.49 -19.11
C SER A 61 -13.85 10.57 -19.75
N ILE A 62 -14.55 9.46 -19.85
CA ILE A 62 -15.92 9.43 -20.40
C ILE A 62 -16.87 10.24 -19.52
N VAL A 63 -16.79 10.05 -18.20
CA VAL A 63 -17.66 10.75 -17.22
C VAL A 63 -17.52 12.26 -17.36
N ILE A 64 -16.29 12.77 -17.42
CA ILE A 64 -16.09 14.23 -17.50
C ILE A 64 -16.52 14.78 -18.87
N MET A 65 -16.36 14.02 -19.97
CA MET A 65 -16.88 14.39 -21.28
C MET A 65 -18.41 14.50 -21.29
N VAL A 66 -19.12 13.57 -20.63
CA VAL A 66 -20.58 13.56 -20.52
C VAL A 66 -21.08 14.74 -19.68
N ILE A 67 -20.36 15.09 -18.61
CA ILE A 67 -20.67 16.25 -17.78
C ILE A 67 -20.56 17.53 -18.63
N GLY A 68 -19.46 17.67 -19.36
CA GLY A 68 -19.20 18.86 -20.17
C GLY A 68 -19.30 20.14 -19.34
N ASN A 69 -19.81 21.21 -19.95
CA ASN A 69 -20.04 22.52 -19.29
C ASN A 69 -21.37 22.60 -18.51
N ASN A 70 -22.01 21.47 -18.21
CA ASN A 70 -23.34 21.48 -17.60
C ASN A 70 -23.29 21.15 -16.10
N ILE A 71 -23.43 22.17 -15.29
CA ILE A 71 -23.39 22.03 -13.80
C ILE A 71 -24.52 21.12 -13.30
N ALA A 72 -25.69 21.12 -13.91
CA ALA A 72 -26.79 20.25 -13.50
C ALA A 72 -26.46 18.77 -13.70
N ARG A 73 -25.75 18.41 -14.78
CA ARG A 73 -25.27 17.03 -15.00
C ARG A 73 -24.23 16.64 -13.95
N ALA A 74 -23.32 17.55 -13.58
CA ALA A 74 -22.32 17.31 -12.54
C ALA A 74 -22.98 16.99 -11.19
N PHE A 75 -23.95 17.81 -10.76
CA PHE A 75 -24.68 17.56 -9.52
C PHE A 75 -25.53 16.29 -9.59
N GLY A 76 -26.15 15.99 -10.74
CA GLY A 76 -26.89 14.76 -10.95
C GLY A 76 -26.02 13.51 -10.78
N LEU A 77 -24.81 13.54 -11.35
CA LEU A 77 -23.87 12.44 -11.23
C LEU A 77 -23.36 12.26 -9.78
N VAL A 78 -22.99 13.35 -9.10
CA VAL A 78 -22.58 13.31 -7.69
C VAL A 78 -23.71 12.75 -6.81
N GLY A 79 -24.95 13.19 -7.06
CA GLY A 79 -26.14 12.66 -6.38
C GLY A 79 -26.34 11.17 -6.61
N ALA A 80 -26.18 10.70 -7.84
CA ALA A 80 -26.28 9.27 -8.16
C ALA A 80 -25.17 8.46 -7.50
N MET A 81 -23.92 8.94 -7.48
CA MET A 81 -22.79 8.27 -6.83
C MET A 81 -22.92 8.23 -5.30
N SER A 82 -23.61 9.19 -4.69
CA SER A 82 -23.79 9.20 -3.23
C SER A 82 -24.67 8.05 -2.70
N ILE A 83 -25.47 7.43 -3.58
CA ILE A 83 -26.29 6.26 -3.24
C ILE A 83 -25.46 4.98 -3.19
N ILE A 84 -24.28 4.96 -3.86
CA ILE A 84 -23.41 3.79 -3.90
C ILE A 84 -22.64 3.69 -2.58
N ARG A 85 -22.99 2.68 -1.78
CA ARG A 85 -22.31 2.39 -0.52
C ARG A 85 -21.30 1.27 -0.72
N PHE A 86 -20.02 1.61 -0.65
CA PHE A 86 -18.96 0.59 -0.58
C PHE A 86 -18.97 -0.10 0.79
N ARG A 87 -19.07 -1.43 0.80
CA ARG A 87 -19.04 -2.23 2.04
C ARG A 87 -17.64 -2.72 2.42
N THR A 88 -16.70 -2.67 1.48
CA THR A 88 -15.32 -3.12 1.68
C THR A 88 -14.39 -1.91 1.74
N ALA A 89 -13.60 -1.81 2.80
CA ALA A 89 -12.56 -0.80 2.90
C ALA A 89 -11.36 -1.20 2.02
N ILE A 90 -10.75 -0.20 1.38
CA ILE A 90 -9.47 -0.38 0.70
C ILE A 90 -8.43 -0.57 1.81
N ARG A 91 -7.69 -1.69 1.76
CA ARG A 91 -6.74 -2.06 2.83
C ARG A 91 -5.44 -1.29 2.76
N ASP A 92 -4.97 -0.99 1.54
CA ASP A 92 -3.70 -0.32 1.32
C ASP A 92 -3.91 1.16 0.98
N THR A 93 -3.20 2.04 1.68
CA THR A 93 -3.23 3.49 1.40
C THR A 93 -2.61 3.83 0.05
N MET A 94 -1.66 3.03 -0.44
CA MET A 94 -1.07 3.22 -1.76
C MET A 94 -2.07 2.95 -2.87
N ASP A 95 -2.93 1.94 -2.73
CA ASP A 95 -3.99 1.66 -3.69
C ASP A 95 -4.93 2.87 -3.85
N LEU A 96 -5.26 3.52 -2.73
CA LEU A 96 -6.09 4.72 -2.74
C LEU A 96 -5.43 5.86 -3.52
N VAL A 97 -4.14 6.08 -3.35
CA VAL A 97 -3.38 7.11 -4.09
C VAL A 97 -3.42 6.82 -5.59
N PHE A 98 -3.20 5.58 -6.02
CA PHE A 98 -3.24 5.21 -7.43
C PHE A 98 -4.65 5.32 -8.03
N ILE A 99 -5.71 5.03 -7.28
CA ILE A 99 -7.10 5.26 -7.70
C ILE A 99 -7.34 6.75 -7.97
N PHE A 100 -6.98 7.62 -7.01
CA PHE A 100 -7.15 9.06 -7.19
C PHE A 100 -6.32 9.61 -8.35
N LEU A 101 -5.12 9.08 -8.56
CA LEU A 101 -4.27 9.47 -9.67
C LEU A 101 -4.89 9.05 -11.01
N ALA A 102 -5.41 7.82 -11.14
CA ALA A 102 -6.11 7.34 -12.32
C ALA A 102 -7.33 8.21 -12.65
N LEU A 103 -8.13 8.57 -11.63
CA LEU A 103 -9.28 9.47 -11.79
C LEU A 103 -8.84 10.85 -12.28
N ALA A 104 -7.84 11.46 -11.65
CA ALA A 104 -7.36 12.80 -12.00
C ALA A 104 -6.82 12.85 -13.44
N LEU A 105 -6.02 11.87 -13.83
CA LEU A 105 -5.47 11.77 -15.19
C LEU A 105 -6.57 11.52 -16.23
N GLY A 106 -7.51 10.64 -15.92
CA GLY A 106 -8.67 10.38 -16.80
C GLY A 106 -9.52 11.64 -16.99
N MET A 107 -9.80 12.38 -15.92
CA MET A 107 -10.53 13.64 -16.02
C MET A 107 -9.78 14.69 -16.84
N ALA A 108 -8.46 14.83 -16.68
CA ALA A 108 -7.66 15.76 -17.46
C ALA A 108 -7.69 15.42 -18.95
N CYS A 109 -7.61 14.13 -19.32
CA CYS A 109 -7.78 13.68 -20.70
C CYS A 109 -9.18 14.00 -21.23
N GLY A 110 -10.22 13.76 -20.44
CA GLY A 110 -11.62 13.99 -20.86
C GLY A 110 -11.94 15.44 -21.15
N VAL A 111 -11.30 16.38 -20.48
CA VAL A 111 -11.40 17.81 -20.76
C VAL A 111 -10.56 18.23 -21.99
N GLY A 112 -9.72 17.35 -22.53
CA GLY A 112 -8.83 17.66 -23.65
C GLY A 112 -7.48 18.26 -23.22
N LEU A 113 -7.18 18.31 -21.90
CA LEU A 113 -5.91 18.80 -21.36
C LEU A 113 -4.83 17.71 -21.43
N ASN A 114 -4.62 17.14 -22.62
CA ASN A 114 -3.73 15.99 -22.83
C ASN A 114 -2.28 16.26 -22.40
N ALA A 115 -1.78 17.48 -22.58
CA ALA A 115 -0.46 17.87 -22.14
C ALA A 115 -0.32 17.77 -20.62
N ILE A 116 -1.33 18.19 -19.86
CA ILE A 116 -1.33 18.11 -18.40
C ILE A 116 -1.44 16.66 -17.96
N ALA A 117 -2.27 15.85 -18.62
CA ALA A 117 -2.38 14.43 -18.31
C ALA A 117 -1.05 13.68 -18.49
N VAL A 118 -0.37 13.89 -19.61
CA VAL A 118 0.92 13.22 -19.90
C VAL A 118 2.02 13.70 -18.95
N THR A 119 2.17 15.01 -18.76
CA THR A 119 3.17 15.56 -17.83
C THR A 119 2.89 15.16 -16.38
N GLY A 120 1.61 15.15 -15.98
CA GLY A 120 1.17 14.70 -14.68
C GLY A 120 1.47 13.21 -14.45
N THR A 121 1.23 12.36 -15.44
CA THR A 121 1.56 10.92 -15.37
C THR A 121 3.05 10.69 -15.21
N LEU A 122 3.88 11.38 -16.00
CA LEU A 122 5.33 11.23 -15.93
C LEU A 122 5.90 11.73 -14.59
N LEU A 123 5.44 12.91 -14.15
CA LEU A 123 5.94 13.50 -12.90
C LEU A 123 5.51 12.69 -11.68
N SER A 124 4.22 12.36 -11.57
CA SER A 124 3.72 11.56 -10.46
C SER A 124 4.33 10.16 -10.45
N GLY A 125 4.48 9.54 -11.62
CA GLY A 125 5.15 8.25 -11.75
C GLY A 125 6.60 8.29 -11.31
N LEU A 126 7.35 9.34 -11.72
CA LEU A 126 8.72 9.55 -11.29
C LEU A 126 8.82 9.69 -9.77
N VAL A 127 7.96 10.51 -9.17
CA VAL A 127 7.92 10.71 -7.70
C VAL A 127 7.64 9.40 -6.97
N VAL A 128 6.64 8.64 -7.40
CA VAL A 128 6.31 7.35 -6.78
C VAL A 128 7.48 6.38 -6.88
N VAL A 129 8.11 6.27 -8.05
CA VAL A 129 9.28 5.41 -8.26
C VAL A 129 10.45 5.84 -7.35
N VAL A 130 10.78 7.12 -7.31
CA VAL A 130 11.86 7.65 -6.44
C VAL A 130 11.57 7.36 -4.97
N LEU A 131 10.36 7.63 -4.48
CA LEU A 131 9.97 7.36 -3.09
C LEU A 131 10.11 5.87 -2.74
N THR A 132 9.74 4.98 -3.65
CA THR A 132 9.83 3.54 -3.44
C THR A 132 11.27 3.04 -3.42
N PHE A 133 12.11 3.51 -4.34
CA PHE A 133 13.51 3.09 -4.39
C PHE A 133 14.35 3.68 -3.27
N THR A 134 14.07 4.90 -2.81
CA THR A 134 14.77 5.52 -1.68
C THR A 134 14.34 4.96 -0.33
N HIS A 135 13.33 4.06 -0.28
CA HIS A 135 12.75 3.55 0.97
C HIS A 135 12.40 4.69 1.94
N PHE A 136 11.94 5.81 1.39
CA PHE A 136 11.55 6.97 2.17
C PHE A 136 10.36 6.62 3.06
N GLY A 137 10.56 6.66 4.38
CA GLY A 137 9.52 6.28 5.35
C GLY A 137 9.49 4.80 5.75
N ALA A 138 10.31 3.94 5.14
CA ALA A 138 10.38 2.55 5.60
C ALA A 138 10.94 2.50 7.03
N PRO A 139 10.25 1.85 7.98
CA PRO A 139 10.79 1.70 9.32
C PRO A 139 12.10 0.93 9.23
N ARG A 140 13.19 1.56 9.67
CA ARG A 140 14.55 0.94 9.68
C ARG A 140 14.67 -0.29 10.58
N ARG A 141 13.63 -0.68 11.28
CA ARG A 141 13.65 -1.72 12.31
C ARG A 141 12.56 -2.73 12.06
N ARG A 142 12.96 -3.97 11.75
CA ARG A 142 12.06 -5.11 11.75
C ARG A 142 11.70 -5.43 13.19
N HIS A 143 10.42 -5.42 13.47
CA HIS A 143 9.87 -5.90 14.74
C HIS A 143 9.50 -7.37 14.56
N PHE A 144 9.93 -8.19 15.50
CA PHE A 144 9.57 -9.60 15.53
C PHE A 144 8.74 -9.85 16.78
N LEU A 145 7.73 -10.68 16.69
CA LEU A 145 7.04 -11.21 17.85
C LEU A 145 7.70 -12.53 18.23
N LEU A 146 8.29 -12.56 19.41
CA LEU A 146 8.93 -13.74 19.98
C LEU A 146 8.01 -14.30 21.06
N GLN A 147 7.55 -15.52 20.87
CA GLN A 147 6.80 -16.28 21.86
C GLN A 147 7.70 -17.34 22.46
N ILE A 148 7.80 -17.35 23.78
CA ILE A 148 8.60 -18.32 24.53
C ILE A 148 7.72 -18.96 25.61
N ILE A 149 7.76 -20.28 25.71
CA ILE A 149 7.15 -21.05 26.79
C ILE A 149 8.28 -21.62 27.64
N TYR A 150 8.33 -21.23 28.92
CA TYR A 150 9.36 -21.62 29.86
C TYR A 150 8.79 -21.83 31.26
N HIS A 151 9.55 -22.52 32.16
CA HIS A 151 9.19 -22.64 33.57
C HIS A 151 9.39 -21.32 34.32
N ALA A 152 8.39 -20.88 35.09
CA ALA A 152 8.37 -19.59 35.78
C ALA A 152 9.61 -19.35 36.70
N THR A 153 10.23 -20.40 37.21
CA THR A 153 11.43 -20.32 38.04
C THR A 153 12.70 -19.91 37.29
N GLN A 154 12.70 -19.90 35.96
CA GLN A 154 13.90 -19.70 35.10
C GLN A 154 13.80 -18.50 34.17
N GLU A 155 13.07 -17.47 34.57
CA GLU A 155 12.88 -16.23 33.79
C GLU A 155 14.24 -15.52 33.48
N SER A 156 15.21 -15.59 34.41
CA SER A 156 16.55 -15.01 34.24
C SER A 156 17.33 -15.63 33.11
N ASP A 157 17.17 -16.95 32.88
CA ASP A 157 17.93 -17.71 31.88
C ASP A 157 17.46 -17.41 30.45
N VAL A 158 16.23 -16.90 30.31
CA VAL A 158 15.63 -16.49 29.02
C VAL A 158 15.98 -15.02 28.70
N THR A 159 15.99 -14.15 29.69
CA THR A 159 16.22 -12.71 29.52
C THR A 159 17.67 -12.36 29.17
N GLN A 160 18.66 -13.12 29.68
CA GLN A 160 20.08 -12.88 29.40
C GLN A 160 20.46 -13.04 27.91
N PRO A 161 20.13 -14.15 27.21
CA PRO A 161 20.39 -14.28 25.78
C PRO A 161 19.67 -13.22 24.95
N LEU A 162 18.42 -12.90 25.31
CA LEU A 162 17.63 -11.88 24.62
C LEU A 162 18.27 -10.48 24.66
N ALA A 163 18.80 -10.07 25.83
CA ALA A 163 19.48 -8.79 25.97
C ALA A 163 20.74 -8.68 25.10
N ARG A 164 21.38 -9.80 24.78
CA ARG A 164 22.58 -9.86 23.94
C ARG A 164 22.27 -9.66 22.46
N PHE A 165 21.23 -10.31 21.95
CA PHE A 165 20.86 -10.28 20.53
C PHE A 165 19.90 -9.15 20.18
N CYS A 166 19.08 -8.71 21.13
CA CYS A 166 18.08 -7.69 20.93
C CYS A 166 18.61 -6.29 21.28
N ARG A 167 18.19 -5.30 20.48
CA ARG A 167 18.41 -3.88 20.77
C ARG A 167 17.30 -3.32 21.64
N SER A 168 16.07 -3.82 21.43
CA SER A 168 14.89 -3.48 22.20
C SER A 168 14.10 -4.75 22.47
N LEU A 169 13.68 -4.89 23.71
CA LEU A 169 12.84 -5.98 24.20
C LEU A 169 11.66 -5.34 24.94
N LYS A 170 10.45 -5.62 24.48
CA LYS A 170 9.22 -5.15 25.10
C LYS A 170 8.30 -6.32 25.35
N LEU A 171 8.01 -6.62 26.60
CA LEU A 171 7.00 -7.59 26.98
C LEU A 171 5.62 -7.09 26.56
N VAL A 172 4.91 -7.90 25.80
CA VAL A 172 3.56 -7.60 25.28
C VAL A 172 2.51 -8.30 26.12
N SER A 173 2.74 -9.57 26.45
CA SER A 173 1.81 -10.40 27.18
C SER A 173 2.57 -11.49 27.93
N MET A 174 2.11 -11.83 29.10
CA MET A 174 2.55 -12.96 29.89
C MET A 174 1.32 -13.70 30.39
N LYS A 175 1.29 -15.02 30.18
CA LYS A 175 0.17 -15.88 30.56
C LYS A 175 0.68 -17.20 31.11
N ASN A 176 0.14 -17.65 32.25
CA ASN A 176 0.39 -19.00 32.73
C ASN A 176 -0.39 -20.01 31.91
N VAL A 177 0.30 -21.06 31.46
CA VAL A 177 -0.24 -22.12 30.62
C VAL A 177 -0.12 -23.45 31.37
N GLY A 178 -1.28 -24.02 31.73
CA GLY A 178 -1.33 -25.34 32.35
C GLY A 178 -1.13 -25.39 33.85
N LEU A 179 -1.02 -26.61 34.38
CA LEU A 179 -0.89 -26.93 35.81
C LEU A 179 0.58 -27.01 36.29
N ASP A 180 1.56 -26.92 35.34
CA ASP A 180 2.98 -27.21 35.58
C ASP A 180 3.87 -25.96 35.65
N ASP A 181 3.41 -24.84 36.22
CA ASP A 181 4.16 -23.59 36.34
C ASP A 181 4.81 -23.10 35.02
N LEU A 182 4.19 -23.42 33.88
CA LEU A 182 4.63 -22.97 32.58
C LEU A 182 4.11 -21.56 32.31
N THR A 183 5.01 -20.69 31.90
CA THR A 183 4.69 -19.31 31.50
C THR A 183 4.96 -19.13 30.02
N GLU A 184 3.93 -18.68 29.31
CA GLU A 184 4.02 -18.18 27.94
C GLU A 184 4.24 -16.68 27.98
N SER A 185 5.37 -16.23 27.42
CA SER A 185 5.68 -14.81 27.31
C SER A 185 5.85 -14.42 25.85
N ASN A 186 5.16 -13.35 25.47
CA ASN A 186 5.20 -12.77 24.13
C ASN A 186 5.97 -11.44 24.20
N TYR A 187 7.07 -11.34 23.44
CA TYR A 187 7.92 -10.16 23.39
C TYR A 187 7.93 -9.55 22.00
N HIS A 188 7.74 -8.24 21.91
CA HIS A 188 8.17 -7.49 20.74
C HIS A 188 9.67 -7.26 20.84
N ILE A 189 10.42 -7.83 19.89
CA ILE A 189 11.86 -7.71 19.84
C ILE A 189 12.31 -6.95 18.60
N THR A 190 13.37 -6.17 18.75
CA THR A 190 14.12 -5.61 17.62
C THR A 190 15.52 -6.14 17.68
N LEU A 191 15.91 -6.95 16.70
CA LEU A 191 17.25 -7.54 16.65
C LEU A 191 18.30 -6.48 16.29
N ARG A 192 19.52 -6.65 16.81
CA ARG A 192 20.69 -5.85 16.40
C ARG A 192 21.14 -6.24 15.00
N ASP A 193 21.11 -7.52 14.68
CA ASP A 193 21.45 -8.09 13.36
C ASP A 193 20.44 -9.20 13.02
N THR A 194 19.67 -8.98 11.96
CA THR A 194 18.63 -9.90 11.49
C THR A 194 19.20 -11.25 11.03
N ARG A 195 20.49 -11.28 10.63
CA ARG A 195 21.15 -12.52 10.18
C ARG A 195 21.40 -13.50 11.33
N LYS A 196 21.36 -13.03 12.56
CA LYS A 196 21.59 -13.84 13.77
C LYS A 196 20.31 -14.38 14.41
N THR A 197 19.17 -14.31 13.71
CA THR A 197 17.90 -14.82 14.23
C THR A 197 17.97 -16.31 14.55
N GLU A 198 18.58 -17.11 13.67
CA GLU A 198 18.73 -18.56 13.88
C GLU A 198 19.64 -18.89 15.05
N GLU A 199 20.72 -18.13 15.21
CA GLU A 199 21.67 -18.29 16.32
C GLU A 199 20.98 -17.98 17.65
N MET A 200 20.22 -16.90 17.70
CA MET A 200 19.39 -16.52 18.86
C MET A 200 18.38 -17.63 19.23
N VAL A 201 17.63 -18.13 18.25
CA VAL A 201 16.63 -19.20 18.49
C VAL A 201 17.30 -20.47 18.99
N ARG A 202 18.48 -20.81 18.47
CA ARG A 202 19.25 -21.97 18.90
C ARG A 202 19.73 -21.83 20.35
N GLU A 203 20.26 -20.66 20.71
CA GLU A 203 20.72 -20.37 22.07
C GLU A 203 19.56 -20.41 23.07
N LEU A 204 18.40 -19.82 22.71
CA LEU A 204 17.21 -19.86 23.54
C LEU A 204 16.67 -21.28 23.75
N ARG A 205 16.68 -22.13 22.71
CA ARG A 205 16.24 -23.54 22.84
C ARG A 205 17.18 -24.40 23.69
N GLN A 206 18.43 -23.97 23.83
CA GLN A 206 19.42 -24.65 24.69
C GLN A 206 19.35 -24.16 26.13
N SER A 207 18.64 -23.06 26.40
CA SER A 207 18.49 -22.55 27.77
C SER A 207 17.67 -23.52 28.63
N PRO A 208 18.10 -23.80 29.85
CA PRO A 208 17.38 -24.73 30.73
C PRO A 208 15.97 -24.18 31.01
N GLY A 209 14.96 -25.06 30.97
CA GLY A 209 13.58 -24.74 31.26
C GLY A 209 12.78 -24.13 30.12
N VAL A 210 13.37 -23.89 28.96
CA VAL A 210 12.66 -23.46 27.76
C VAL A 210 12.07 -24.67 27.04
N GLN A 211 10.75 -24.70 26.88
CA GLN A 211 10.05 -25.79 26.19
C GLN A 211 9.84 -25.47 24.70
N GLN A 212 9.47 -24.21 24.40
CA GLN A 212 9.15 -23.83 23.04
C GLN A 212 9.55 -22.39 22.77
N VAL A 213 10.12 -22.16 21.56
CA VAL A 213 10.46 -20.83 21.05
C VAL A 213 9.90 -20.71 19.64
N ASN A 214 9.01 -19.74 19.45
CA ASN A 214 8.45 -19.38 18.17
C ASN A 214 8.79 -17.91 17.86
N VAL A 215 9.25 -17.66 16.65
CA VAL A 215 9.48 -16.31 16.14
C VAL A 215 8.50 -16.07 15.00
N PHE A 216 7.63 -15.09 15.18
CA PHE A 216 6.70 -14.66 14.15
C PHE A 216 7.27 -13.39 13.51
N PHE A 217 7.31 -13.42 12.20
CA PHE A 217 7.59 -12.22 11.41
C PHE A 217 6.30 -11.42 11.35
N ASP A 218 6.38 -10.10 11.50
CA ASP A 218 5.23 -9.24 11.25
C ASP A 218 4.86 -9.40 9.77
N GLU A 219 3.59 -9.68 9.46
CA GLU A 219 3.13 -9.97 8.09
C GLU A 219 3.42 -8.82 7.12
N ASP A 220 3.56 -7.59 7.61
CA ASP A 220 3.92 -6.42 6.81
C ASP A 220 5.36 -6.46 6.28
N ASP A 221 6.22 -7.35 6.80
CA ASP A 221 7.66 -7.43 6.49
C ASP A 221 8.07 -8.70 5.70
N TYR A 222 7.12 -9.57 5.36
CA TYR A 222 7.43 -10.79 4.61
C TYR A 222 7.69 -10.50 3.13
N ASN A 223 8.92 -10.14 2.83
CA ASN A 223 9.44 -10.09 1.47
C ASN A 223 10.35 -11.32 1.28
N PRO A 224 9.89 -12.41 0.62
CA PRO A 224 10.74 -13.56 0.37
C PRO A 224 11.93 -13.13 -0.50
N PRO A 225 13.15 -13.65 -0.24
CA PRO A 225 14.29 -13.39 -1.10
C PRO A 225 13.95 -13.89 -2.51
N THR A 226 14.05 -13.02 -3.49
CA THR A 226 14.00 -13.40 -4.90
C THR A 226 15.13 -14.36 -5.20
N MET A 227 14.76 -15.61 -5.50
CA MET A 227 15.66 -16.57 -6.13
C MET A 227 15.96 -16.13 -7.55
#